data_03fd053d639cc1a8454c26847dc851bb
#
_entry.id   03fd053d639cc1a8454c26847dc851bb
#
_cell.length_a   1.000
_cell.length_b   1.000
_cell.length_c   1.000
_cell.angle_alpha   90.00
_cell.angle_beta   90.00
_cell.angle_gamma   90.00
#
_symmetry.space_group_name_H-M   'P 1'
#
loop_
_entity.id
_entity.type
_entity.pdbx_description
1 polymer ?
#
loop_
_entity_poly.entity_id
_entity_poly.type
_entity_poly.pdbx_seq_one_letter_code
_entity_poly.pdbx_strand_id
1 'polypeptide(L)'
;MRAKSLIITLFGDVISQHGGEIWLGSIAKSVDALGINDRLVRTSVFRLAKEGWLEVEREGRKSFYGFTRSGGKEYQRAAQRIYSAGGDSWRGGWQLLMPTNLPEHLRDDFRRSLTWLGFRPISNGTFARPGGDEESIRDLLDEFDLSSGVVVMEAKTTALTTSKEWRAIVSEHWQLSHLEEDYRQLIGLFRPLKKALDKGQLAAPVEAFQARLLLIHEYRRILLRDTPLPNDLLPNRWQGTVARQLAQALYRDLAAPSTNYIQTELVNRQGRLPESEHYFYERFGGIAKAP
;
A
#
# COMPACT_ATOMS: atom_id res chain seq x y z
N MET A 1 -9.01 -6.03 -13.05
CA MET A 1 -7.72 -5.48 -12.60
C MET A 1 -7.33 -4.27 -13.46
N ARG A 2 -6.82 -3.18 -12.88
CA ARG A 2 -6.40 -1.98 -13.65
C ARG A 2 -4.90 -2.09 -13.96
N ALA A 3 -4.52 -2.24 -15.21
CA ALA A 3 -3.13 -2.43 -15.65
C ALA A 3 -2.16 -1.39 -15.07
N LYS A 4 -2.52 -0.10 -15.08
CA LYS A 4 -1.73 0.99 -14.49
C LYS A 4 -1.39 0.74 -13.02
N SER A 5 -2.35 0.30 -12.20
CA SER A 5 -2.14 0.03 -10.78
C SER A 5 -1.25 -1.19 -10.54
N LEU A 6 -1.37 -2.24 -11.37
CA LEU A 6 -0.49 -3.41 -11.29
C LEU A 6 0.95 -3.05 -11.67
N ILE A 7 1.13 -2.22 -12.71
CA ILE A 7 2.47 -1.74 -13.11
C ILE A 7 3.12 -0.93 -11.99
N ILE A 8 2.39 -0.04 -11.30
CA ILE A 8 2.93 0.65 -10.11
C ILE A 8 3.37 -0.37 -9.04
N THR A 9 2.59 -1.45 -8.84
CA THR A 9 2.98 -2.50 -7.90
C THR A 9 4.24 -3.23 -8.35
N LEU A 10 4.36 -3.55 -9.65
CA LEU A 10 5.57 -4.16 -10.22
C LEU A 10 6.80 -3.28 -9.97
N PHE A 11 6.71 -1.98 -10.26
CA PHE A 11 7.83 -1.07 -10.01
C PHE A 11 8.20 -1.01 -8.54
N GLY A 12 7.24 -0.91 -7.65
CA GLY A 12 7.52 -0.73 -6.23
C GLY A 12 7.82 -2.01 -5.46
N ASP A 13 7.21 -3.15 -5.82
CA ASP A 13 7.51 -4.43 -5.17
C ASP A 13 8.78 -5.08 -5.70
N VAL A 14 9.03 -4.93 -7.01
CA VAL A 14 10.09 -5.65 -7.72
C VAL A 14 11.20 -4.71 -8.18
N ILE A 15 10.90 -3.79 -9.11
CA ILE A 15 11.94 -3.06 -9.84
C ILE A 15 12.77 -2.16 -8.92
N SER A 16 12.12 -1.46 -7.98
CA SER A 16 12.82 -0.62 -6.99
C SER A 16 13.79 -1.40 -6.09
N GLN A 17 13.65 -2.72 -6.00
CA GLN A 17 14.52 -3.61 -5.23
C GLN A 17 15.64 -4.20 -6.07
N HIS A 18 15.60 -4.04 -7.39
CA HIS A 18 16.50 -4.67 -8.35
C HIS A 18 17.06 -3.62 -9.32
N GLY A 19 17.67 -2.55 -8.80
CA GLY A 19 18.36 -1.52 -9.58
C GLY A 19 17.46 -0.40 -10.13
N GLY A 20 16.15 -0.42 -9.88
CA GLY A 20 15.23 0.68 -10.16
C GLY A 20 14.82 0.89 -11.62
N GLU A 21 15.42 0.18 -12.57
CA GLU A 21 15.16 0.33 -14.00
C GLU A 21 14.82 -1.02 -14.66
N ILE A 22 13.93 -1.01 -15.67
CA ILE A 22 13.54 -2.22 -16.42
C ILE A 22 13.23 -1.90 -17.88
N TRP A 23 13.55 -2.84 -18.78
CA TRP A 23 13.16 -2.79 -20.18
C TRP A 23 11.65 -3.00 -20.37
N LEU A 24 11.04 -2.23 -21.29
CA LEU A 24 9.60 -2.34 -21.61
C LEU A 24 9.15 -3.76 -21.97
N GLY A 25 9.97 -4.50 -22.70
CA GLY A 25 9.66 -5.90 -23.05
C GLY A 25 9.64 -6.83 -21.82
N SER A 26 10.46 -6.56 -20.81
CA SER A 26 10.44 -7.29 -19.53
C SER A 26 9.17 -6.96 -18.72
N ILE A 27 8.70 -5.69 -18.75
CA ILE A 27 7.40 -5.31 -18.16
C ILE A 27 6.28 -6.12 -18.81
N ALA A 28 6.22 -6.15 -20.16
CA ALA A 28 5.19 -6.87 -20.88
C ALA A 28 5.20 -8.36 -20.53
N LYS A 29 6.39 -9.01 -20.56
CA LYS A 29 6.57 -10.42 -20.20
C LYS A 29 6.08 -10.70 -18.76
N SER A 30 6.36 -9.80 -17.83
CA SER A 30 6.02 -9.96 -16.41
C SER A 30 4.52 -10.05 -16.13
N VAL A 31 3.68 -9.41 -16.95
CA VAL A 31 2.25 -9.24 -16.69
C VAL A 31 1.33 -9.89 -17.72
N ASP A 32 1.89 -10.49 -18.78
CA ASP A 32 1.12 -11.09 -19.88
C ASP A 32 0.18 -12.19 -19.39
N ALA A 33 0.69 -13.13 -18.63
CA ALA A 33 -0.11 -14.22 -18.05
C ALA A 33 -1.15 -13.73 -17.02
N LEU A 34 -1.07 -12.47 -16.57
CA LEU A 34 -2.06 -11.82 -15.72
C LEU A 34 -3.15 -11.10 -16.53
N GLY A 35 -3.19 -11.34 -17.85
CA GLY A 35 -4.19 -10.77 -18.76
C GLY A 35 -3.94 -9.33 -19.19
N ILE A 36 -2.70 -8.84 -19.03
CA ILE A 36 -2.30 -7.50 -19.46
C ILE A 36 -1.38 -7.63 -20.69
N ASN A 37 -1.95 -7.48 -21.88
CA ASN A 37 -1.22 -7.57 -23.13
C ASN A 37 -0.27 -6.38 -23.39
N ASP A 38 0.65 -6.54 -24.33
CA ASP A 38 1.68 -5.54 -24.68
C ASP A 38 1.09 -4.15 -24.99
N ARG A 39 -0.03 -4.08 -25.70
CA ARG A 39 -0.70 -2.79 -26.01
C ARG A 39 -1.14 -2.06 -24.75
N LEU A 40 -1.71 -2.80 -23.80
CA LEU A 40 -2.19 -2.24 -22.54
C LEU A 40 -1.01 -1.83 -21.64
N VAL A 41 0.09 -2.59 -21.66
CA VAL A 41 1.34 -2.22 -20.98
C VAL A 41 1.86 -0.89 -21.54
N ARG A 42 2.05 -0.78 -22.87
CA ARG A 42 2.54 0.46 -23.50
C ARG A 42 1.68 1.66 -23.17
N THR A 43 0.36 1.52 -23.26
CA THR A 43 -0.57 2.60 -22.90
C THR A 43 -0.45 3.00 -21.43
N SER A 44 -0.28 2.02 -20.54
CA SER A 44 -0.21 2.25 -19.10
C SER A 44 1.10 2.92 -18.69
N VAL A 45 2.26 2.47 -19.20
CA VAL A 45 3.56 3.09 -18.89
C VAL A 45 3.64 4.51 -19.47
N PHE A 46 3.09 4.74 -20.67
CA PHE A 46 3.01 6.08 -21.26
C PHE A 46 2.20 7.05 -20.37
N ARG A 47 1.04 6.60 -19.89
CA ARG A 47 0.22 7.41 -18.96
C ARG A 47 0.95 7.68 -17.65
N LEU A 48 1.60 6.66 -17.08
CA LEU A 48 2.38 6.81 -15.86
C LEU A 48 3.56 7.78 -16.03
N ALA A 49 4.21 7.78 -17.19
CA ALA A 49 5.26 8.74 -17.49
C ALA A 49 4.69 10.17 -17.64
N LYS A 50 3.55 10.34 -18.33
CA LYS A 50 2.87 11.64 -18.44
C LYS A 50 2.40 12.20 -17.07
N GLU A 51 2.02 11.32 -16.16
CA GLU A 51 1.58 11.69 -14.80
C GLU A 51 2.74 11.87 -13.81
N GLY A 52 3.99 11.77 -14.27
CA GLY A 52 5.17 11.98 -13.45
C GLY A 52 5.54 10.83 -12.50
N TRP A 53 4.93 9.65 -12.66
CA TRP A 53 5.28 8.46 -11.88
C TRP A 53 6.53 7.76 -12.39
N LEU A 54 6.68 7.67 -13.72
CA LEU A 54 7.78 7.00 -14.37
C LEU A 54 8.57 7.98 -15.22
N GLU A 55 9.86 7.76 -15.28
CA GLU A 55 10.75 8.33 -16.29
C GLU A 55 11.12 7.27 -17.32
N VAL A 56 11.49 7.72 -18.51
CA VAL A 56 11.84 6.84 -19.63
C VAL A 56 13.16 7.27 -20.23
N GLU A 57 14.06 6.31 -20.39
CA GLU A 57 15.29 6.47 -21.14
C GLU A 57 15.28 5.55 -22.36
N ARG A 58 15.83 6.04 -23.47
CA ARG A 58 15.85 5.31 -24.73
C ARG A 58 17.29 5.00 -25.13
N GLU A 59 17.51 3.76 -25.51
CA GLU A 59 18.78 3.31 -26.07
C GLU A 59 18.51 2.48 -27.32
N GLY A 60 18.83 3.04 -28.48
CA GLY A 60 18.49 2.46 -29.77
C GLY A 60 16.97 2.25 -29.92
N ARG A 61 16.57 0.99 -30.09
CA ARG A 61 15.15 0.58 -30.23
C ARG A 61 14.49 0.19 -28.90
N LYS A 62 15.24 0.22 -27.79
CA LYS A 62 14.74 -0.17 -26.48
C LYS A 62 14.38 1.05 -25.64
N SER A 63 13.33 0.91 -24.84
CA SER A 63 12.92 1.90 -23.83
C SER A 63 13.00 1.28 -22.46
N PHE A 64 13.61 1.98 -21.54
CA PHE A 64 13.80 1.59 -20.15
C PHE A 64 13.02 2.55 -19.26
N TYR A 65 12.39 2.02 -18.23
CA TYR A 65 11.52 2.77 -17.35
C TYR A 65 11.96 2.60 -15.89
N GLY A 66 11.94 3.68 -15.13
CA GLY A 66 12.17 3.72 -13.71
C GLY A 66 11.16 4.64 -13.01
N PHE A 67 11.08 4.59 -11.69
CA PHE A 67 10.34 5.61 -10.95
C PHE A 67 11.05 6.95 -11.07
N THR A 68 10.29 8.03 -11.26
CA THR A 68 10.78 9.37 -10.98
C THR A 68 11.07 9.51 -9.48
N ARG A 69 11.84 10.53 -9.09
CA ARG A 69 12.09 10.83 -7.68
C ARG A 69 10.79 11.03 -6.88
N SER A 70 9.79 11.71 -7.46
CA SER A 70 8.48 11.93 -6.85
C SER A 70 7.67 10.63 -6.78
N GLY A 71 7.58 9.87 -7.88
CA GLY A 71 6.87 8.58 -7.93
C GLY A 71 7.45 7.56 -6.93
N GLY A 72 8.78 7.50 -6.80
CA GLY A 72 9.46 6.66 -5.82
C GLY A 72 9.13 7.04 -4.38
N LYS A 73 9.16 8.33 -4.04
CA LYS A 73 8.77 8.82 -2.70
C LYS A 73 7.32 8.49 -2.36
N GLU A 74 6.40 8.69 -3.31
CA GLU A 74 4.99 8.38 -3.12
C GLU A 74 4.77 6.88 -2.88
N TYR A 75 5.44 6.02 -3.67
CA TYR A 75 5.38 4.58 -3.43
C TYR A 75 6.01 4.18 -2.09
N GLN A 76 7.12 4.78 -1.67
CA GLN A 76 7.77 4.47 -0.39
C GLN A 76 6.86 4.75 0.81
N ARG A 77 6.07 5.84 0.78
CA ARG A 77 5.05 6.11 1.82
C ARG A 77 4.03 4.97 1.90
N ALA A 78 3.56 4.48 0.76
CA ALA A 78 2.67 3.32 0.72
C ALA A 78 3.37 2.02 1.16
N ALA A 79 4.63 1.83 0.78
CA ALA A 79 5.42 0.64 1.09
C ALA A 79 5.62 0.44 2.59
N GLN A 80 5.83 1.51 3.36
CA GLN A 80 5.91 1.44 4.82
C GLN A 80 4.66 0.76 5.41
N ARG A 81 3.47 1.04 4.89
CA ARG A 81 2.22 0.42 5.34
C ARG A 81 2.08 -1.02 4.85
N ILE A 82 2.46 -1.29 3.60
CA ILE A 82 2.32 -2.61 2.96
C ILE A 82 3.20 -3.63 3.66
N TYR A 83 4.46 -3.28 3.92
CA TYR A 83 5.49 -4.21 4.40
C TYR A 83 5.78 -4.09 5.90
N SER A 84 5.02 -3.28 6.66
CA SER A 84 5.19 -3.17 8.11
C SER A 84 4.93 -4.52 8.80
N ALA A 85 5.69 -4.80 9.85
CA ALA A 85 5.45 -5.94 10.72
C ALA A 85 4.14 -5.80 11.52
N GLY A 86 3.59 -4.58 11.64
CA GLY A 86 2.42 -4.24 12.43
C GLY A 86 2.73 -4.08 13.92
N GLY A 87 1.86 -3.41 14.66
CA GLY A 87 1.90 -3.49 16.10
C GLY A 87 2.27 -2.25 16.90
N ASP A 88 1.81 -1.06 16.50
CA ASP A 88 1.88 0.08 17.42
C ASP A 88 0.81 -0.02 18.49
N SER A 89 1.23 0.06 19.75
CA SER A 89 0.33 0.09 20.90
C SER A 89 -0.29 1.49 21.01
N TRP A 90 -1.60 1.56 20.87
CA TRP A 90 -2.33 2.80 21.07
C TRP A 90 -2.41 3.17 22.56
N ARG A 91 -2.10 4.42 22.86
CA ARG A 91 -2.10 4.95 24.24
C ARG A 91 -3.39 5.69 24.60
N GLY A 92 -4.48 5.49 23.84
CA GLY A 92 -5.79 6.12 24.10
C GLY A 92 -5.90 7.58 23.63
N GLY A 93 -4.92 8.09 22.90
CA GLY A 93 -4.92 9.47 22.39
C GLY A 93 -5.70 9.61 21.10
N TRP A 94 -6.44 10.69 20.98
CA TRP A 94 -7.17 11.11 19.78
C TRP A 94 -6.71 12.50 19.36
N GLN A 95 -6.66 12.74 18.06
CA GLN A 95 -6.60 14.09 17.52
C GLN A 95 -7.99 14.46 16.99
N LEU A 96 -8.47 15.60 17.45
CA LEU A 96 -9.73 16.19 17.00
C LEU A 96 -9.42 17.44 16.17
N LEU A 97 -10.11 17.59 15.06
CA LEU A 97 -9.99 18.75 14.17
C LEU A 97 -11.37 19.29 13.87
N MET A 98 -11.53 20.59 14.12
CA MET A 98 -12.80 21.31 13.96
C MET A 98 -12.58 22.55 13.09
N PRO A 99 -12.99 22.51 11.80
CA PRO A 99 -13.06 23.71 10.97
C PRO A 99 -14.14 24.64 11.51
N THR A 100 -13.76 25.83 11.93
CA THR A 100 -14.69 26.85 12.45
C THR A 100 -15.04 27.91 11.41
N ASN A 101 -14.12 28.17 10.47
CA ASN A 101 -14.32 29.13 9.40
C ASN A 101 -13.62 28.67 8.12
N LEU A 102 -14.14 27.61 7.48
CA LEU A 102 -13.59 27.07 6.25
C LEU A 102 -14.35 27.62 5.04
N PRO A 103 -13.68 28.26 4.06
CA PRO A 103 -14.30 28.72 2.83
C PRO A 103 -15.02 27.58 2.10
N GLU A 104 -16.20 27.87 1.55
CA GLU A 104 -17.05 26.85 0.94
C GLU A 104 -16.36 26.09 -0.19
N HIS A 105 -15.63 26.81 -1.03
CA HIS A 105 -14.92 26.22 -2.17
C HIS A 105 -13.76 25.27 -1.78
N LEU A 106 -13.26 25.31 -0.54
CA LEU A 106 -12.20 24.43 -0.03
C LEU A 106 -12.74 23.21 0.72
N ARG A 107 -14.03 23.19 1.09
CA ARG A 107 -14.60 22.17 2.00
C ARG A 107 -14.40 20.74 1.52
N ASP A 108 -14.65 20.48 0.25
CA ASP A 108 -14.56 19.11 -0.28
C ASP A 108 -13.11 18.63 -0.43
N ASP A 109 -12.22 19.51 -0.86
CA ASP A 109 -10.81 19.20 -1.00
C ASP A 109 -10.16 19.02 0.37
N PHE A 110 -10.42 19.90 1.31
CA PHE A 110 -9.96 19.79 2.68
C PHE A 110 -10.45 18.49 3.36
N ARG A 111 -11.76 18.15 3.19
CA ARG A 111 -12.31 16.89 3.70
C ARG A 111 -11.63 15.66 3.08
N ARG A 112 -11.30 15.69 1.80
CA ARG A 112 -10.56 14.61 1.13
C ARG A 112 -9.16 14.47 1.73
N SER A 113 -8.44 15.57 1.91
CA SER A 113 -7.11 15.56 2.50
C SER A 113 -7.12 15.09 3.95
N LEU A 114 -8.10 15.50 4.76
CA LEU A 114 -8.33 14.95 6.11
C LEU A 114 -8.55 13.43 6.09
N THR A 115 -9.34 12.95 5.13
CA THR A 115 -9.58 11.51 4.96
C THR A 115 -8.30 10.74 4.66
N TRP A 116 -7.40 11.33 3.85
CA TRP A 116 -6.08 10.79 3.56
C TRP A 116 -5.18 10.72 4.80
N LEU A 117 -5.24 11.72 5.67
CA LEU A 117 -4.53 11.74 6.96
C LEU A 117 -5.15 10.81 8.02
N GLY A 118 -6.22 10.08 7.67
CA GLY A 118 -6.87 9.13 8.57
C GLY A 118 -7.99 9.71 9.43
N PHE A 119 -8.29 10.99 9.29
CA PHE A 119 -9.45 11.58 9.97
C PHE A 119 -10.77 11.09 9.40
N ARG A 120 -11.76 10.95 10.27
CA ARG A 120 -13.16 10.71 9.88
C ARG A 120 -14.07 11.68 10.62
N PRO A 121 -15.17 12.13 9.98
CA PRO A 121 -16.17 12.93 10.66
C PRO A 121 -16.86 12.05 11.71
N ILE A 122 -16.83 12.46 12.97
CA ILE A 122 -17.54 11.80 14.08
C ILE A 122 -18.81 12.55 14.50
N SER A 123 -18.93 13.81 14.10
CA SER A 123 -20.13 14.64 14.21
C SER A 123 -20.07 15.80 13.21
N ASN A 124 -21.12 16.61 13.13
CA ASN A 124 -21.10 17.80 12.28
C ASN A 124 -19.98 18.74 12.69
N GLY A 125 -19.03 18.97 11.76
CA GLY A 125 -17.91 19.89 11.95
C GLY A 125 -16.77 19.34 12.83
N THR A 126 -16.82 18.07 13.27
CA THR A 126 -15.74 17.47 14.06
C THR A 126 -15.18 16.24 13.37
N PHE A 127 -13.90 16.27 13.13
CA PHE A 127 -13.13 15.14 12.60
C PHE A 127 -12.23 14.57 13.68
N ALA A 128 -12.06 13.25 13.69
CA ALA A 128 -11.20 12.57 14.64
C ALA A 128 -10.30 11.55 13.95
N ARG A 129 -9.10 11.35 14.50
CA ARG A 129 -8.25 10.19 14.21
C ARG A 129 -7.61 9.68 15.50
N PRO A 130 -7.37 8.37 15.65
CA PRO A 130 -6.61 7.84 16.79
C PRO A 130 -5.12 8.10 16.57
N GLY A 131 -4.49 8.77 17.52
CA GLY A 131 -3.08 9.14 17.44
C GLY A 131 -2.77 10.09 16.30
N GLY A 132 -1.51 10.09 15.89
CA GLY A 132 -0.99 10.85 14.76
C GLY A 132 0.04 11.89 15.16
N ASP A 133 0.75 12.43 14.17
CA ASP A 133 1.73 13.49 14.34
C ASP A 133 1.13 14.86 14.01
N GLU A 134 1.66 15.90 14.64
CA GLU A 134 1.23 17.28 14.38
C GLU A 134 1.77 17.81 13.05
N GLU A 135 2.90 17.28 12.57
CA GLU A 135 3.56 17.74 11.35
C GLU A 135 2.64 17.55 10.14
N SER A 136 2.01 16.37 10.02
CA SER A 136 1.05 16.11 8.93
C SER A 136 -0.16 17.05 8.93
N ILE A 137 -0.59 17.52 10.12
CA ILE A 137 -1.68 18.51 10.21
C ILE A 137 -1.18 19.89 9.82
N ARG A 138 0.03 20.26 10.25
CA ARG A 138 0.64 21.53 9.89
C ARG A 138 0.80 21.64 8.39
N ASP A 139 1.40 20.63 7.75
CA ASP A 139 1.54 20.54 6.30
C ASP A 139 0.20 20.71 5.57
N LEU A 140 -0.87 20.09 6.10
CA LEU A 140 -2.20 20.22 5.54
C LEU A 140 -2.73 21.65 5.66
N LEU A 141 -2.58 22.29 6.82
CA LEU A 141 -3.06 23.66 7.04
C LEU A 141 -2.29 24.66 6.16
N ASP A 142 -1.00 24.44 5.98
CA ASP A 142 -0.14 25.24 5.10
C ASP A 142 -0.54 25.06 3.62
N GLU A 143 -0.84 23.82 3.17
CA GLU A 143 -1.29 23.55 1.80
C GLU A 143 -2.58 24.30 1.45
N PHE A 144 -3.49 24.46 2.41
CA PHE A 144 -4.78 25.14 2.22
C PHE A 144 -4.77 26.61 2.64
N ASP A 145 -3.60 27.14 3.04
CA ASP A 145 -3.45 28.52 3.58
C ASP A 145 -4.41 28.80 4.75
N LEU A 146 -4.59 27.80 5.63
CA LEU A 146 -5.49 27.85 6.77
C LEU A 146 -4.73 28.13 8.09
N SER A 147 -4.11 29.29 8.19
CA SER A 147 -3.44 29.74 9.43
C SER A 147 -4.43 30.05 10.58
N SER A 148 -5.72 30.20 10.26
CA SER A 148 -6.81 30.42 11.20
C SER A 148 -8.08 29.74 10.72
N GLY A 149 -9.07 29.55 11.62
CA GLY A 149 -10.34 28.94 11.26
C GLY A 149 -10.38 27.42 11.37
N VAL A 150 -9.33 26.81 11.94
CA VAL A 150 -9.31 25.39 12.28
C VAL A 150 -8.78 25.24 13.71
N VAL A 151 -9.53 24.53 14.55
CA VAL A 151 -9.09 24.16 15.89
C VAL A 151 -8.62 22.72 15.88
N VAL A 152 -7.41 22.48 16.37
CA VAL A 152 -6.83 21.14 16.54
C VAL A 152 -6.66 20.88 18.03
N MET A 153 -7.09 19.71 18.50
CA MET A 153 -6.98 19.32 19.91
C MET A 153 -6.48 17.87 20.02
N GLU A 154 -5.70 17.62 21.05
CA GLU A 154 -5.47 16.27 21.54
C GLU A 154 -6.52 15.95 22.63
N ALA A 155 -7.10 14.76 22.53
CA ALA A 155 -8.09 14.28 23.48
C ALA A 155 -7.73 12.88 23.96
N LYS A 156 -8.13 12.54 25.18
CA LYS A 156 -8.03 11.18 25.71
C LYS A 156 -9.40 10.65 26.05
N THR A 157 -9.63 9.39 25.77
CA THR A 157 -10.82 8.69 26.21
C THR A 157 -10.87 8.63 27.72
N THR A 158 -12.00 8.97 28.31
CA THR A 158 -12.24 8.84 29.75
C THR A 158 -12.82 7.46 30.07
N ALA A 159 -12.81 7.10 31.36
CA ALA A 159 -13.43 5.85 31.85
C ALA A 159 -14.96 5.81 31.67
N LEU A 160 -15.60 6.94 31.32
CA LEU A 160 -17.02 7.02 31.03
C LEU A 160 -17.42 6.39 29.69
N THR A 161 -16.45 6.24 28.76
CA THR A 161 -16.69 5.63 27.46
C THR A 161 -16.02 4.27 27.40
N THR A 162 -16.82 3.23 27.21
CA THR A 162 -16.31 1.86 27.17
C THR A 162 -15.61 1.57 25.82
N SER A 163 -14.70 0.61 25.83
CA SER A 163 -14.06 0.10 24.60
C SER A 163 -15.09 -0.41 23.57
N LYS A 164 -16.24 -0.90 24.01
CA LYS A 164 -17.32 -1.34 23.13
C LYS A 164 -17.96 -0.18 22.36
N GLU A 165 -18.18 0.93 23.03
CA GLU A 165 -18.76 2.15 22.43
C GLU A 165 -17.79 2.74 21.39
N TRP A 166 -16.51 2.83 21.72
CA TRP A 166 -15.51 3.31 20.76
C TRP A 166 -15.39 2.39 19.54
N ARG A 167 -15.42 1.08 19.71
CA ARG A 167 -15.41 0.14 18.58
C ARG A 167 -16.64 0.31 17.68
N ALA A 168 -17.80 0.60 18.26
CA ALA A 168 -19.02 0.87 17.48
C ALA A 168 -18.88 2.14 16.64
N ILE A 169 -18.43 3.25 17.27
CA ILE A 169 -18.18 4.53 16.60
C ILE A 169 -17.15 4.34 15.46
N VAL A 170 -16.04 3.69 15.77
CA VAL A 170 -14.98 3.44 14.78
C VAL A 170 -15.49 2.55 13.64
N SER A 171 -16.24 1.49 13.95
CA SER A 171 -16.79 0.60 12.93
C SER A 171 -17.70 1.32 11.94
N GLU A 172 -18.50 2.26 12.41
CA GLU A 172 -19.41 3.06 11.59
C GLU A 172 -18.66 4.12 10.77
N HIS A 173 -17.91 5.00 11.43
CA HIS A 173 -17.31 6.16 10.77
C HIS A 173 -16.11 5.81 9.89
N TRP A 174 -15.37 4.75 10.18
CA TRP A 174 -14.29 4.21 9.32
C TRP A 174 -14.77 3.13 8.34
N GLN A 175 -16.09 2.85 8.29
CA GLN A 175 -16.72 1.90 7.33
C GLN A 175 -16.03 0.52 7.34
N LEU A 176 -15.73 0.01 8.54
CA LEU A 176 -14.94 -1.22 8.68
C LEU A 176 -15.59 -2.45 8.06
N SER A 177 -16.93 -2.50 7.95
CA SER A 177 -17.65 -3.62 7.32
C SER A 177 -17.27 -3.84 5.85
N HIS A 178 -17.09 -2.76 5.08
CA HIS A 178 -16.66 -2.84 3.69
C HIS A 178 -15.21 -3.31 3.57
N LEU A 179 -14.33 -2.80 4.42
CA LEU A 179 -12.93 -3.25 4.47
C LEU A 179 -12.82 -4.71 4.90
N GLU A 180 -13.64 -5.13 5.85
CA GLU A 180 -13.66 -6.52 6.31
C GLU A 180 -14.04 -7.49 5.18
N GLU A 181 -15.01 -7.12 4.35
CA GLU A 181 -15.39 -7.91 3.18
C GLU A 181 -14.27 -7.97 2.14
N ASP A 182 -13.63 -6.85 1.84
CA ASP A 182 -12.46 -6.83 0.95
C ASP A 182 -11.34 -7.75 1.46
N TYR A 183 -11.06 -7.75 2.78
CA TYR A 183 -10.06 -8.64 3.38
C TYR A 183 -10.49 -10.11 3.34
N ARG A 184 -11.78 -10.44 3.55
CA ARG A 184 -12.28 -11.81 3.39
C ARG A 184 -12.10 -12.32 1.97
N GLN A 185 -12.37 -11.49 0.96
CA GLN A 185 -12.14 -11.83 -0.44
C GLN A 185 -10.66 -12.09 -0.73
N LEU A 186 -9.76 -11.24 -0.24
CA LEU A 186 -8.32 -11.46 -0.36
C LEU A 186 -7.91 -12.80 0.29
N ILE A 187 -8.37 -13.05 1.51
CA ILE A 187 -8.07 -14.30 2.22
C ILE A 187 -8.61 -15.50 1.44
N GLY A 188 -9.83 -15.42 0.93
CA GLY A 188 -10.44 -16.46 0.12
C GLY A 188 -9.66 -16.78 -1.15
N LEU A 189 -9.13 -15.75 -1.81
CA LEU A 189 -8.33 -15.87 -3.03
C LEU A 189 -6.96 -16.54 -2.78
N PHE A 190 -6.27 -16.19 -1.71
CA PHE A 190 -4.88 -16.60 -1.49
C PHE A 190 -4.69 -17.75 -0.50
N ARG A 191 -5.68 -18.06 0.34
CA ARG A 191 -5.60 -19.20 1.28
C ARG A 191 -5.39 -20.57 0.61
N PRO A 192 -6.01 -20.89 -0.56
CA PRO A 192 -5.72 -22.13 -1.27
C PRO A 192 -4.25 -22.26 -1.66
N LEU A 193 -3.61 -21.18 -2.14
CA LEU A 193 -2.20 -21.18 -2.47
C LEU A 193 -1.34 -21.46 -1.23
N LYS A 194 -1.61 -20.79 -0.09
CA LYS A 194 -0.89 -21.09 1.16
C LYS A 194 -0.99 -22.54 1.57
N LYS A 195 -2.20 -23.13 1.49
CA LYS A 195 -2.41 -24.54 1.79
C LYS A 195 -1.64 -25.48 0.85
N ALA A 196 -1.48 -25.11 -0.42
CA ALA A 196 -0.72 -25.89 -1.40
C ALA A 196 0.77 -25.86 -1.07
N LEU A 197 1.31 -24.65 -0.78
CA LEU A 197 2.72 -24.48 -0.37
C LEU A 197 3.03 -25.21 0.95
N ASP A 198 2.13 -25.17 1.95
CA ASP A 198 2.27 -25.90 3.22
C ASP A 198 2.32 -27.43 3.05
N LYS A 199 1.77 -27.95 1.94
CA LYS A 199 1.86 -29.37 1.56
C LYS A 199 3.09 -29.70 0.74
N GLY A 200 4.02 -28.75 0.57
CA GLY A 200 5.25 -28.94 -0.19
C GLY A 200 5.06 -28.84 -1.71
N GLN A 201 3.94 -28.33 -2.19
CA GLN A 201 3.76 -28.03 -3.62
C GLN A 201 4.57 -26.79 -3.97
N LEU A 202 5.71 -26.97 -4.64
CA LEU A 202 6.57 -25.88 -5.05
C LEU A 202 5.96 -25.17 -6.28
N ALA A 203 5.80 -23.86 -6.19
CA ALA A 203 5.45 -23.06 -7.34
C ALA A 203 6.66 -22.93 -8.29
N ALA A 204 6.43 -23.02 -9.60
CA ALA A 204 7.47 -22.67 -10.56
C ALA A 204 7.89 -21.20 -10.38
N PRO A 205 9.16 -20.82 -10.68
CA PRO A 205 9.64 -19.45 -10.47
C PRO A 205 8.74 -18.37 -11.06
N VAL A 206 8.20 -18.59 -12.25
CA VAL A 206 7.28 -17.65 -12.91
C VAL A 206 5.93 -17.56 -12.17
N GLU A 207 5.38 -18.69 -11.71
CA GLU A 207 4.13 -18.74 -10.96
C GLU A 207 4.27 -18.06 -9.60
N ALA A 208 5.40 -18.30 -8.91
CA ALA A 208 5.73 -17.66 -7.65
C ALA A 208 5.85 -16.13 -7.80
N PHE A 209 6.48 -15.67 -8.87
CA PHE A 209 6.57 -14.25 -9.20
C PHE A 209 5.19 -13.64 -9.45
N GLN A 210 4.36 -14.28 -10.26
CA GLN A 210 3.01 -13.81 -10.57
C GLN A 210 2.11 -13.79 -9.34
N ALA A 211 2.15 -14.85 -8.55
CA ALA A 211 1.39 -14.95 -7.30
C ALA A 211 1.81 -13.86 -6.29
N ARG A 212 3.11 -13.62 -6.13
CA ARG A 212 3.65 -12.56 -5.27
C ARG A 212 3.20 -11.18 -5.76
N LEU A 213 3.32 -10.90 -7.05
CA LEU A 213 2.91 -9.62 -7.65
C LEU A 213 1.40 -9.37 -7.45
N LEU A 214 0.55 -10.39 -7.69
CA LEU A 214 -0.89 -10.29 -7.47
C LEU A 214 -1.24 -10.13 -5.99
N LEU A 215 -0.59 -10.86 -5.10
CA LEU A 215 -0.79 -10.75 -3.66
C LEU A 215 -0.56 -9.31 -3.19
N ILE A 216 0.59 -8.74 -3.54
CA ILE A 216 0.91 -7.37 -3.14
C ILE A 216 0.00 -6.36 -3.83
N HIS A 217 -0.39 -6.58 -5.07
CA HIS A 217 -1.33 -5.72 -5.77
C HIS A 217 -2.70 -5.66 -5.07
N GLU A 218 -3.30 -6.80 -4.79
CA GLU A 218 -4.62 -6.86 -4.14
C GLU A 218 -4.55 -6.38 -2.68
N TYR A 219 -3.52 -6.76 -1.94
CA TYR A 219 -3.32 -6.32 -0.56
C TYR A 219 -3.11 -4.80 -0.48
N ARG A 220 -2.24 -4.23 -1.33
CA ARG A 220 -2.03 -2.79 -1.44
C ARG A 220 -3.32 -2.04 -1.78
N ARG A 221 -4.14 -2.57 -2.68
CA ARG A 221 -5.41 -1.95 -3.10
C ARG A 221 -6.38 -1.78 -1.92
N ILE A 222 -6.40 -2.72 -0.99
CA ILE A 222 -7.19 -2.62 0.23
C ILE A 222 -6.54 -1.63 1.21
N LEU A 223 -5.25 -1.77 1.48
CA LEU A 223 -4.51 -0.93 2.43
C LEU A 223 -4.52 0.56 2.08
N LEU A 224 -4.55 0.93 0.81
CA LEU A 224 -4.64 2.34 0.40
C LEU A 224 -5.99 2.98 0.75
N ARG A 225 -7.03 2.18 1.02
CA ARG A 225 -8.35 2.63 1.47
C ARG A 225 -8.55 2.44 2.97
N ASP A 226 -7.75 1.57 3.57
CA ASP A 226 -7.77 1.29 5.00
C ASP A 226 -6.98 2.37 5.74
N THR A 227 -7.59 2.97 6.75
CA THR A 227 -6.90 3.86 7.67
C THR A 227 -6.21 3.02 8.74
N PRO A 228 -4.92 3.25 9.04
CA PRO A 228 -4.26 2.51 10.11
C PRO A 228 -4.93 2.81 11.44
N LEU A 229 -5.65 1.84 11.95
CA LEU A 229 -6.32 1.90 13.24
C LEU A 229 -5.58 1.02 14.26
N PRO A 230 -5.46 1.47 15.51
CA PRO A 230 -4.97 0.66 16.60
C PRO A 230 -5.81 -0.61 16.80
N ASN A 231 -5.16 -1.72 17.13
CA ASN A 231 -5.84 -3.00 17.35
C ASN A 231 -6.94 -2.92 18.42
N ASP A 232 -6.77 -2.06 19.43
CA ASP A 232 -7.74 -1.85 20.51
C ASP A 232 -9.08 -1.30 20.02
N LEU A 233 -9.08 -0.60 18.89
CA LEU A 233 -10.26 -0.01 18.27
C LEU A 233 -10.89 -0.91 17.19
N LEU A 234 -10.21 -1.97 16.80
CA LEU A 234 -10.69 -2.90 15.78
C LEU A 234 -11.64 -3.95 16.38
N PRO A 235 -12.55 -4.51 15.59
CA PRO A 235 -13.38 -5.62 15.99
C PRO A 235 -12.56 -6.83 16.43
N ASN A 236 -13.10 -7.63 17.36
CA ASN A 236 -12.49 -8.91 17.69
C ASN A 236 -12.39 -9.80 16.45
N ARG A 237 -11.23 -10.42 16.21
CA ARG A 237 -10.93 -11.25 15.02
C ARG A 237 -11.00 -10.46 13.70
N TRP A 238 -10.47 -9.23 13.72
CA TRP A 238 -10.40 -8.38 12.55
C TRP A 238 -9.76 -9.09 11.36
N GLN A 239 -10.46 -9.12 10.21
CA GLN A 239 -9.97 -9.83 9.03
C GLN A 239 -8.73 -9.18 8.41
N GLY A 240 -8.51 -7.90 8.63
CA GLY A 240 -7.26 -7.22 8.23
C GLY A 240 -6.01 -7.81 8.91
N THR A 241 -6.12 -8.22 10.17
CA THR A 241 -5.01 -8.91 10.87
C THR A 241 -4.73 -10.27 10.24
N VAL A 242 -5.78 -11.05 9.95
CA VAL A 242 -5.66 -12.36 9.30
C VAL A 242 -5.08 -12.22 7.89
N ALA A 243 -5.54 -11.23 7.12
CA ALA A 243 -5.05 -10.93 5.78
C ALA A 243 -3.56 -10.55 5.80
N ARG A 244 -3.14 -9.72 6.77
CA ARG A 244 -1.73 -9.35 6.96
C ARG A 244 -0.85 -10.57 7.24
N GLN A 245 -1.26 -11.43 8.17
CA GLN A 245 -0.53 -12.66 8.50
C GLN A 245 -0.40 -13.59 7.30
N LEU A 246 -1.48 -13.74 6.53
CA LEU A 246 -1.48 -14.53 5.30
C LEU A 246 -0.56 -13.92 4.23
N ALA A 247 -0.64 -12.61 4.02
CA ALA A 247 0.21 -11.90 3.07
C ALA A 247 1.69 -12.02 3.44
N GLN A 248 2.03 -11.85 4.71
CA GLN A 248 3.38 -12.02 5.23
C GLN A 248 3.92 -13.44 5.02
N ALA A 249 3.13 -14.47 5.38
CA ALA A 249 3.54 -15.86 5.21
C ALA A 249 3.76 -16.20 3.73
N LEU A 250 2.80 -15.88 2.86
CA LEU A 250 2.91 -16.11 1.41
C LEU A 250 4.06 -15.34 0.78
N TYR A 251 4.27 -14.09 1.19
CA TYR A 251 5.37 -13.28 0.65
C TYR A 251 6.72 -13.91 0.95
N ARG A 252 6.91 -14.45 2.17
CA ARG A 252 8.14 -15.18 2.56
C ARG A 252 8.32 -16.45 1.75
N ASP A 253 7.27 -17.26 1.59
CA ASP A 253 7.33 -18.52 0.84
C ASP A 253 7.63 -18.29 -0.65
N LEU A 254 7.10 -17.20 -1.22
CA LEU A 254 7.25 -16.87 -2.63
C LEU A 254 8.50 -16.04 -2.95
N ALA A 255 9.20 -15.50 -1.94
CA ALA A 255 10.31 -14.57 -2.14
C ALA A 255 11.47 -15.20 -2.96
N ALA A 256 12.01 -16.33 -2.51
CA ALA A 256 13.15 -16.96 -3.16
C ALA A 256 12.86 -17.42 -4.60
N PRO A 257 11.79 -18.18 -4.90
CA PRO A 257 11.49 -18.56 -6.29
C PRO A 257 11.15 -17.36 -7.17
N SER A 258 10.47 -16.32 -6.64
CA SER A 258 10.24 -15.08 -7.39
C SER A 258 11.53 -14.36 -7.75
N THR A 259 12.48 -14.28 -6.82
CA THR A 259 13.78 -13.64 -7.04
C THR A 259 14.56 -14.37 -8.13
N ASN A 260 14.52 -15.70 -8.16
CA ASN A 260 15.10 -16.47 -9.23
C ASN A 260 14.54 -16.08 -10.61
N TYR A 261 13.21 -16.02 -10.76
CA TYR A 261 12.58 -15.54 -12.00
C TYR A 261 13.03 -14.13 -12.38
N ILE A 262 13.03 -13.20 -11.43
CA ILE A 262 13.41 -11.80 -11.66
C ILE A 262 14.84 -11.71 -12.23
N GLN A 263 15.79 -12.40 -11.60
CA GLN A 263 17.21 -12.36 -11.99
C GLN A 263 17.54 -13.14 -13.27
N THR A 264 16.74 -14.13 -13.63
CA THR A 264 16.98 -14.93 -14.85
C THR A 264 16.27 -14.38 -16.08
N GLU A 265 15.09 -13.80 -15.93
CA GLU A 265 14.16 -13.50 -17.02
C GLU A 265 13.97 -12.01 -17.30
N LEU A 266 14.22 -11.14 -16.30
CA LEU A 266 14.00 -9.71 -16.46
C LEU A 266 15.34 -8.99 -16.70
N VAL A 267 15.29 -7.97 -17.57
CA VAL A 267 16.48 -7.23 -17.96
C VAL A 267 16.27 -5.72 -17.84
N ASN A 268 17.34 -5.03 -17.51
CA ASN A 268 17.52 -3.59 -17.61
C ASN A 268 18.53 -3.22 -18.69
N ARG A 269 19.07 -2.02 -18.66
CA ARG A 269 20.10 -1.56 -19.61
C ARG A 269 21.43 -2.29 -19.47
N GLN A 270 21.77 -2.71 -18.27
CA GLN A 270 23.03 -3.36 -17.95
C GLN A 270 22.99 -4.90 -18.17
N GLY A 271 21.81 -5.44 -18.50
CA GLY A 271 21.59 -6.87 -18.67
C GLY A 271 20.51 -7.42 -17.75
N ARG A 272 20.78 -8.53 -17.05
CA ARG A 272 19.85 -9.08 -16.06
C ARG A 272 19.71 -8.14 -14.87
N LEU A 273 18.51 -8.15 -14.25
CA LEU A 273 18.30 -7.35 -13.05
C LEU A 273 19.24 -7.80 -11.91
N PRO A 274 19.82 -6.85 -11.14
CA PRO A 274 20.75 -7.17 -10.06
C PRO A 274 20.05 -7.87 -8.89
N GLU A 275 20.85 -8.30 -7.89
CA GLU A 275 20.33 -8.81 -6.62
C GLU A 275 19.41 -7.79 -5.93
N SER A 276 18.59 -8.31 -5.00
CA SER A 276 17.70 -7.46 -4.21
C SER A 276 18.51 -6.56 -3.27
N GLU A 277 18.04 -5.32 -3.13
CA GLU A 277 18.56 -4.37 -2.14
C GLU A 277 18.35 -4.86 -0.70
N HIS A 278 19.19 -4.39 0.25
CA HIS A 278 19.16 -4.85 1.64
C HIS A 278 17.78 -4.72 2.29
N TYR A 279 17.09 -3.60 2.07
CA TYR A 279 15.77 -3.33 2.65
C TYR A 279 14.63 -4.23 2.13
N PHE A 280 14.85 -4.99 1.04
CA PHE A 280 13.95 -6.07 0.65
C PHE A 280 13.83 -7.13 1.74
N TYR A 281 14.96 -7.48 2.36
CA TYR A 281 15.01 -8.51 3.39
C TYR A 281 14.42 -8.07 4.73
N GLU A 282 14.17 -6.79 4.92
CA GLU A 282 13.53 -6.23 6.13
C GLU A 282 11.98 -6.27 6.05
N ARG A 283 11.42 -6.52 4.87
CA ARG A 283 9.98 -6.53 4.63
C ARG A 283 9.27 -7.54 5.54
N PHE A 284 8.09 -7.15 6.04
CA PHE A 284 7.26 -7.96 6.93
C PHE A 284 7.99 -8.49 8.18
N GLY A 285 8.97 -7.76 8.68
CA GLY A 285 9.76 -8.15 9.84
C GLY A 285 10.84 -9.21 9.55
N GLY A 286 11.20 -9.38 8.30
CA GLY A 286 12.32 -10.21 7.86
C GLY A 286 11.94 -11.29 6.85
N ILE A 287 12.74 -11.36 5.77
CA ILE A 287 12.67 -12.40 4.74
C ILE A 287 14.02 -13.11 4.74
N ALA A 288 14.01 -14.43 4.81
CA ALA A 288 15.25 -15.19 4.72
C ALA A 288 15.94 -14.95 3.36
N LYS A 289 17.22 -14.64 3.39
CA LYS A 289 18.03 -14.63 2.17
C LYS A 289 18.14 -16.07 1.69
N ALA A 290 17.87 -16.30 0.41
CA ALA A 290 18.10 -17.63 -0.17
C ALA A 290 19.58 -18.01 0.00
N PRO A 291 19.88 -19.29 0.30
CA PRO A 291 21.24 -19.77 0.48
C PRO A 291 22.09 -19.64 -0.80
#